data_161ff6ce5abb3d998e732bf7a4154ad0
#
_entry.id   161ff6ce5abb3d998e732bf7a4154ad0
#
_cell.length_a   1.000
_cell.length_b   1.000
_cell.length_c   1.000
_cell.angle_alpha   90.00
_cell.angle_beta   90.00
_cell.angle_gamma   90.00
#
_symmetry.space_group_name_H-M   'P 1'
#
loop_
_entity.id
_entity.type
_entity.pdbx_description
1 polymer ?
#
loop_
_entity_poly.entity_id
_entity_poly.type
_entity_poly.pdbx_seq_one_letter_code
_entity_poly.pdbx_strand_id
1 'polypeptide(L)'
;MIETKFKQTELCRIPEDWDIGTFADFLITFSAGATPYRGIPDNFVGTIPWISSGELNYCEIENTREHISSDAQKNTHLTLHKPGTFLIAITGLEAAGTRGRCAFVKTPATTNQSCLAINSTDKM
;
A
#
# COMPACT_ATOMS: atom_id res chain seq x y z
N MET A 1 -13.95 -10.88 -35.16
CA MET A 1 -14.25 -10.21 -33.88
C MET A 1 -14.78 -11.24 -32.90
N ILE A 2 -14.18 -11.32 -31.73
CA ILE A 2 -14.62 -12.25 -30.69
C ILE A 2 -15.70 -11.54 -29.85
N GLU A 3 -16.87 -12.13 -29.81
CA GLU A 3 -17.97 -11.59 -29.00
C GLU A 3 -17.75 -11.97 -27.53
N THR A 4 -17.79 -10.98 -26.63
CA THR A 4 -17.67 -11.22 -25.21
C THR A 4 -18.98 -11.78 -24.65
N LYS A 5 -18.88 -12.94 -24.01
CA LYS A 5 -20.01 -13.54 -23.30
C LYS A 5 -20.02 -13.05 -21.86
N PHE A 6 -21.23 -12.89 -21.32
CA PHE A 6 -21.46 -12.42 -19.95
C PHE A 6 -22.24 -13.47 -19.14
N LYS A 7 -22.08 -13.40 -17.84
CA LYS A 7 -22.85 -14.20 -16.89
C LYS A 7 -23.46 -13.30 -15.81
N GLN A 8 -24.61 -13.70 -15.30
CA GLN A 8 -25.24 -13.03 -14.18
C GLN A 8 -24.67 -13.53 -12.86
N THR A 9 -24.38 -12.63 -11.94
CA THR A 9 -23.89 -12.94 -10.61
C THR A 9 -24.75 -12.24 -9.57
N GLU A 10 -24.52 -12.54 -8.29
CA GLU A 10 -25.22 -11.88 -7.19
C GLU A 10 -24.93 -10.38 -7.08
N LEU A 11 -23.83 -9.91 -7.64
CA LEU A 11 -23.45 -8.50 -7.63
C LEU A 11 -23.91 -7.76 -8.87
N CYS A 12 -23.64 -8.32 -10.04
CA CYS A 12 -23.99 -7.72 -11.32
C CYS A 12 -23.66 -8.68 -12.46
N ARG A 13 -23.95 -8.24 -13.69
CA ARG A 13 -23.57 -8.96 -14.91
C ARG A 13 -22.10 -8.68 -15.21
N ILE A 14 -21.31 -9.74 -15.39
CA ILE A 14 -19.87 -9.65 -15.66
C ILE A 14 -19.49 -10.53 -16.86
N PRO A 15 -18.32 -10.29 -17.50
CA PRO A 15 -17.81 -11.20 -18.50
C PRO A 15 -17.70 -12.64 -17.97
N GLU A 16 -17.91 -13.62 -18.83
CA GLU A 16 -17.99 -15.02 -18.43
C GLU A 16 -16.69 -15.55 -17.80
N ASP A 17 -15.56 -15.01 -18.23
CA ASP A 17 -14.23 -15.39 -17.74
C ASP A 17 -13.78 -14.63 -16.47
N TRP A 18 -14.63 -13.76 -15.95
CA TRP A 18 -14.37 -13.08 -14.67
C TRP A 18 -14.92 -13.91 -13.52
N ASP A 19 -14.23 -13.83 -12.39
CA ASP A 19 -14.64 -14.48 -11.15
C ASP A 19 -15.05 -13.45 -10.11
N ILE A 20 -15.91 -13.88 -9.19
CA ILE A 20 -16.26 -13.11 -8.00
C ILE A 20 -15.62 -13.79 -6.79
N GLY A 21 -15.04 -12.97 -5.93
CA GLY A 21 -14.49 -13.43 -4.68
C GLY A 21 -14.48 -12.33 -3.63
N THR A 22 -14.09 -12.67 -2.44
CA THR A 22 -13.86 -11.70 -1.35
C THR A 22 -12.42 -11.21 -1.41
N PHE A 23 -12.12 -10.13 -0.70
CA PHE A 23 -10.73 -9.69 -0.57
C PHE A 23 -9.86 -10.80 0.02
N ALA A 24 -10.39 -11.60 0.97
CA ALA A 24 -9.66 -12.70 1.56
C ALA A 24 -9.27 -13.78 0.55
N ASP A 25 -10.04 -13.95 -0.52
CA ASP A 25 -9.75 -14.93 -1.58
C ASP A 25 -8.57 -14.51 -2.46
N PHE A 26 -8.33 -13.20 -2.60
CA PHE A 26 -7.38 -12.65 -3.55
C PHE A 26 -6.16 -11.98 -2.90
N LEU A 27 -6.22 -11.65 -1.61
CA LEU A 27 -5.18 -10.91 -0.93
C LEU A 27 -4.49 -11.77 0.12
N ILE A 28 -3.15 -11.72 0.13
CA ILE A 28 -2.34 -12.47 1.10
C ILE A 28 -2.22 -11.71 2.41
N THR A 29 -1.90 -10.42 2.33
CA THR A 29 -1.59 -9.63 3.51
C THR A 29 -2.22 -8.25 3.47
N PHE A 30 -2.55 -7.76 4.66
CA PHE A 30 -2.94 -6.37 4.91
C PHE A 30 -2.09 -5.89 6.08
N SER A 31 -1.40 -4.78 5.94
CA SER A 31 -0.67 -4.20 7.05
C SER A 31 -0.59 -2.69 6.95
N ALA A 32 -0.85 -2.01 8.05
CA ALA A 32 -0.59 -0.59 8.18
C ALA A 32 0.81 -0.40 8.75
N GLY A 33 1.43 0.73 8.44
CA GLY A 33 2.73 1.08 8.99
C GLY A 33 2.63 1.77 10.34
N ALA A 34 3.67 2.51 10.71
CA ALA A 34 3.74 3.29 11.94
C ALA A 34 4.71 4.44 11.77
N THR A 35 4.64 5.41 12.68
CA THR A 35 5.59 6.51 12.72
C THR A 35 6.60 6.26 13.83
N PRO A 36 7.91 6.15 13.51
CA PRO A 36 8.93 6.12 14.55
C PRO A 36 8.84 7.34 15.45
N TYR A 37 9.22 7.19 16.71
CA TYR A 37 9.10 8.29 17.67
C TYR A 37 9.92 9.51 17.22
N ARG A 38 9.24 10.62 16.99
CA ARG A 38 9.87 11.84 16.47
C ARG A 38 10.71 12.57 17.49
N GLY A 39 10.57 12.25 18.76
CA GLY A 39 11.40 12.80 19.82
C GLY A 39 12.84 12.32 19.80
N ILE A 40 13.15 11.30 18.99
CA ILE A 40 14.51 10.81 18.74
C ILE A 40 14.86 11.18 17.30
N PRO A 41 15.62 12.29 17.10
CA PRO A 41 15.95 12.74 15.73
C PRO A 41 16.68 11.69 14.89
N ASP A 42 17.51 10.86 15.52
CA ASP A 42 18.28 9.81 14.83
C ASP A 42 17.38 8.75 14.16
N ASN A 43 16.13 8.62 14.60
CA ASN A 43 15.19 7.71 13.94
C ASN A 43 14.96 8.07 12.46
N PHE A 44 15.10 9.34 12.12
CA PHE A 44 14.89 9.85 10.77
C PHE A 44 16.20 10.15 10.04
N VAL A 45 17.31 9.63 10.55
CA VAL A 45 18.62 9.69 9.92
C VAL A 45 19.02 8.28 9.46
N GLY A 46 18.84 8.02 8.17
CA GLY A 46 19.14 6.70 7.62
C GLY A 46 18.84 6.63 6.14
N THR A 47 18.84 5.42 5.61
CA THR A 47 18.68 5.17 4.17
C THR A 47 17.40 4.41 3.83
N ILE A 48 16.62 3.99 4.81
CA ILE A 48 15.40 3.21 4.57
C ILE A 48 14.28 4.17 4.20
N PRO A 49 13.72 4.09 2.98
CA PRO A 49 12.61 4.94 2.59
C PRO A 49 11.39 4.74 3.49
N TRP A 50 10.74 5.83 3.86
CA TRP A 50 9.54 5.82 4.69
C TRP A 50 8.45 6.66 4.02
N ILE A 51 7.40 5.99 3.57
CA ILE A 51 6.33 6.59 2.78
C ILE A 51 5.25 7.11 3.72
N SER A 52 4.88 8.39 3.55
CA SER A 52 3.70 8.95 4.18
C SER A 52 2.51 8.95 3.23
N SER A 53 1.29 8.94 3.76
CA SER A 53 0.08 8.87 2.94
C SER A 53 -0.06 10.04 1.96
N GLY A 54 0.51 11.20 2.29
CA GLY A 54 0.52 12.36 1.39
C GLY A 54 1.33 12.15 0.11
N GLU A 55 2.18 11.13 0.05
CA GLU A 55 2.98 10.81 -1.13
C GLU A 55 2.24 9.88 -2.11
N LEU A 56 1.10 9.32 -1.71
CA LEU A 56 0.28 8.46 -2.56
C LEU A 56 -0.49 9.33 -3.56
N ASN A 57 -0.14 9.25 -4.82
CA ASN A 57 -0.76 10.06 -5.88
C ASN A 57 -0.87 9.31 -7.20
N TYR A 58 -1.37 8.06 -7.13
CA TYR A 58 -1.62 7.24 -8.31
C TYR A 58 -0.36 7.00 -9.15
N CYS A 59 0.74 6.70 -8.48
CA CYS A 59 2.06 6.56 -9.08
C CYS A 59 2.81 5.35 -8.52
N GLU A 60 3.99 5.10 -9.08
CA GLU A 60 4.96 4.21 -8.46
C GLU A 60 5.89 5.04 -7.58
N ILE A 61 6.11 4.60 -6.33
CA ILE A 61 6.94 5.34 -5.39
C ILE A 61 8.37 4.79 -5.45
N GLU A 62 9.28 5.62 -5.96
CA GLU A 62 10.68 5.32 -6.09
C GLU A 62 11.51 6.03 -5.00
N ASN A 63 11.16 7.27 -4.69
CA ASN A 63 11.82 8.10 -3.69
C ASN A 63 10.82 8.61 -2.67
N THR A 64 11.27 8.85 -1.44
CA THR A 64 10.42 9.34 -0.36
C THR A 64 10.99 10.64 0.20
N ARG A 65 10.10 11.43 0.82
CA ARG A 65 10.49 12.69 1.47
C ARG A 65 11.35 12.42 2.71
N GLU A 66 11.02 11.36 3.45
CA GLU A 66 11.72 11.01 4.68
C GLU A 66 12.31 9.61 4.58
N HIS A 67 13.35 9.38 5.35
CA HIS A 67 14.00 8.09 5.50
C HIS A 67 14.15 7.80 6.99
N ILE A 68 14.28 6.53 7.34
CA ILE A 68 14.43 6.11 8.71
C ILE A 68 15.69 5.26 8.87
N SER A 69 16.18 5.15 10.11
CA SER A 69 17.31 4.31 10.44
C SER A 69 16.91 2.84 10.55
N SER A 70 17.88 1.94 10.47
CA SER A 70 17.64 0.52 10.69
C SER A 70 17.11 0.25 12.11
N ASP A 71 17.61 0.99 13.10
CA ASP A 71 17.13 0.85 14.48
C ASP A 71 15.68 1.30 14.61
N ALA A 72 15.31 2.40 13.94
CA ALA A 72 13.93 2.87 13.93
C ALA A 72 12.99 1.83 13.30
N GLN A 73 13.40 1.21 12.21
CA GLN A 73 12.62 0.15 11.58
C GLN A 73 12.39 -1.03 12.53
N LYS A 74 13.44 -1.49 13.21
CA LYS A 74 13.37 -2.61 14.14
C LYS A 74 12.51 -2.29 15.37
N ASN A 75 12.75 -1.13 15.98
CA ASN A 75 12.04 -0.72 17.20
C ASN A 75 10.56 -0.44 16.95
N THR A 76 10.19 -0.06 15.74
CA THR A 76 8.80 0.21 15.36
C THR A 76 8.14 -0.99 14.67
N HIS A 77 8.87 -2.07 14.50
CA HIS A 77 8.39 -3.29 13.84
C HIS A 77 7.83 -3.05 12.43
N LEU A 78 8.48 -2.17 11.68
CA LEU A 78 8.03 -1.82 10.33
C LEU A 78 8.49 -2.87 9.31
N THR A 79 7.57 -3.25 8.45
CA THR A 79 7.86 -4.14 7.33
C THR A 79 8.49 -3.34 6.19
N LEU A 80 9.59 -3.85 5.63
CA LEU A 80 10.14 -3.32 4.39
C LEU A 80 9.38 -3.95 3.22
N HIS A 81 8.47 -3.18 2.63
CA HIS A 81 7.63 -3.67 1.55
C HIS A 81 8.40 -3.83 0.26
N LYS A 82 8.16 -4.93 -0.44
CA LYS A 82 8.80 -5.24 -1.72
C LYS A 82 8.18 -4.44 -2.86
N PRO A 83 8.91 -4.26 -3.99
CA PRO A 83 8.34 -3.66 -5.19
C PRO A 83 7.07 -4.41 -5.64
N GLY A 84 6.09 -3.67 -6.12
CA GLY A 84 4.79 -4.21 -6.53
C GLY A 84 3.74 -4.23 -5.43
N THR A 85 4.11 -3.91 -4.18
CA THR A 85 3.14 -3.77 -3.09
C THR A 85 2.21 -2.60 -3.37
N PHE A 86 0.90 -2.84 -3.25
CA PHE A 86 -0.12 -1.81 -3.41
C PHE A 86 -0.34 -1.10 -2.07
N LEU A 87 -0.38 0.24 -2.13
CA LEU A 87 -0.63 1.09 -0.96
C LEU A 87 -1.89 1.91 -1.18
N ILE A 88 -2.71 2.03 -0.14
CA ILE A 88 -3.87 2.92 -0.14
C ILE A 88 -3.90 3.75 1.13
N ALA A 89 -4.20 5.03 1.00
CA ALA A 89 -4.35 5.92 2.14
C ALA A 89 -5.69 5.66 2.82
N ILE A 90 -5.64 5.27 4.09
CA ILE A 90 -6.84 4.94 4.87
C ILE A 90 -7.33 6.10 5.75
N THR A 91 -6.56 7.19 5.82
CA THR A 91 -6.96 8.40 6.53
C THR A 91 -6.73 9.63 5.66
N GLY A 92 -7.40 10.73 5.99
CA GLY A 92 -7.19 12.04 5.38
C GLY A 92 -6.46 13.02 6.31
N LEU A 93 -5.70 12.51 7.29
CA LEU A 93 -5.11 13.34 8.35
C LEU A 93 -4.05 14.31 7.85
N GLU A 94 -3.29 13.97 6.80
CA GLU A 94 -2.24 14.85 6.28
C GLU A 94 -2.81 16.01 5.48
N ALA A 95 -3.81 15.77 4.66
CA ALA A 95 -4.45 16.80 3.84
C ALA A 95 -5.82 16.33 3.36
N ALA A 96 -6.69 17.28 3.05
CA ALA A 96 -7.99 16.96 2.45
C ALA A 96 -7.80 16.26 1.11
N GLY A 97 -8.60 15.22 0.87
CA GLY A 97 -8.55 14.45 -0.37
C GLY A 97 -7.49 13.35 -0.43
N THR A 98 -6.71 13.15 0.65
CA THR A 98 -5.69 12.09 0.67
C THR A 98 -6.31 10.70 0.84
N ARG A 99 -7.38 10.58 1.64
CA ARG A 99 -8.02 9.29 1.87
C ARG A 99 -8.46 8.65 0.56
N GLY A 100 -8.08 7.40 0.36
CA GLY A 100 -8.42 6.63 -0.83
C GLY A 100 -7.42 6.75 -1.97
N ARG A 101 -6.46 7.66 -1.90
CA ARG A 101 -5.38 7.72 -2.89
C ARG A 101 -4.51 6.49 -2.75
N CYS A 102 -3.95 6.04 -3.85
CA CYS A 102 -3.16 4.81 -3.88
C CYS A 102 -1.87 4.99 -4.69
N ALA A 103 -0.98 4.02 -4.53
CA ALA A 103 0.29 3.97 -5.25
C ALA A 103 0.85 2.55 -5.18
N PHE A 104 1.86 2.27 -6.01
CA PHE A 104 2.65 1.05 -5.91
C PHE A 104 4.05 1.36 -5.42
N VAL A 105 4.59 0.45 -4.62
CA VAL A 105 6.00 0.51 -4.20
C VAL A 105 6.88 0.08 -5.38
N LYS A 106 7.84 0.92 -5.74
CA LYS A 106 8.83 0.61 -6.77
C LYS A 106 10.19 0.26 -6.15
N THR A 107 10.61 1.01 -5.14
CA THR A 107 11.83 0.75 -4.37
C THR A 107 11.42 0.28 -2.98
N PRO A 108 12.03 -0.78 -2.42
CA PRO A 108 11.65 -1.27 -1.09
C PRO A 108 11.54 -0.15 -0.06
N ALA A 109 10.44 -0.10 0.65
CA ALA A 109 10.12 1.00 1.56
C ALA A 109 9.23 0.57 2.72
N THR A 110 9.30 1.34 3.80
CA THR A 110 8.38 1.28 4.95
C THR A 110 7.30 2.35 4.79
N THR A 111 6.27 2.32 5.62
CA THR A 111 5.16 3.28 5.54
C THR A 111 4.73 3.78 6.91
N ASN A 112 4.01 4.91 6.92
CA ASN A 112 3.35 5.37 8.13
C ASN A 112 2.03 4.61 8.37
N GLN A 113 1.36 4.93 9.48
CA GLN A 113 0.12 4.24 9.89
C GLN A 113 -1.09 4.59 9.02
N SER A 114 -1.01 5.64 8.22
CA SER A 114 -2.09 6.05 7.31
C SER A 114 -2.05 5.33 5.95
N CYS A 115 -1.04 4.51 5.72
CA CYS A 115 -0.93 3.68 4.52
C CYS A 115 -1.25 2.24 4.85
N LEU A 116 -2.20 1.65 4.13
CA LEU A 116 -2.44 0.21 4.19
C LEU A 116 -1.72 -0.45 3.01
N ALA A 117 -0.83 -1.37 3.32
CA ALA A 117 -0.12 -2.15 2.33
C ALA A 117 -0.86 -3.45 2.05
N ILE A 118 -1.07 -3.75 0.78
CA ILE A 118 -1.82 -4.91 0.34
C ILE A 118 -1.00 -5.70 -0.66
N ASN A 119 -0.86 -7.00 -0.43
CA ASN A 119 -0.24 -7.92 -1.38
C ASN A 119 -1.27 -8.95 -1.82
N SER A 120 -1.29 -9.21 -3.12
CA SER A 120 -2.24 -10.14 -3.72
C SER A 120 -1.70 -11.56 -3.83
N THR A 121 -2.62 -12.49 -4.02
CA THR A 121 -2.30 -13.84 -4.47
C THR A 121 -2.07 -13.84 -5.98
N ASP A 122 -1.59 -14.96 -6.51
CA ASP A 122 -1.41 -15.13 -7.97
C ASP A 122 -2.73 -15.08 -8.76
N LYS A 123 -3.85 -15.14 -8.07
CA LYS A 123 -5.19 -15.07 -8.69
C LYS A 123 -5.62 -13.66 -9.05
N MET A 124 -4.88 -12.66 -8.61
CA MET A 124 -5.28 -11.27 -8.76
C MET A 124 -4.55 -10.53 -9.87
#